data_bf129014de1e7b4d41da2475c09068ac
#
_entry.id   bf129014de1e7b4d41da2475c09068ac
#
_cell.length_a   1.000
_cell.length_b   1.000
_cell.length_c   1.000
_cell.angle_alpha   90.00
_cell.angle_beta   90.00
_cell.angle_gamma   90.00
#
_symmetry.space_group_name_H-M   'P 1'
#
loop_
_entity.id
_entity.type
_entity.pdbx_description
1 polymer ?
#
loop_
_entity_poly.entity_id
_entity_poly.type
_entity_poly.pdbx_seq_one_letter_code
_entity_poly.pdbx_strand_id
1 'polypeptide(L)'
;KNGDVLQFSFIGYKTENVKVGNQSKFDITMTENTQTLEEVTVVAVGYGDVRRRDLTGSIGSANMGDLTKTPVSNITESLGGRIAGVQVSSGDGGPGDNFNIVIRGAGSLTGSTAPLYVIDGFPSESSGLGSINPNDIESIDILKDASATAIYGARGANGVVIVTTKKGGAGKPTITYNGSVKVGLVKNTPEVMNAYDFVMLQQEIMGSGEEFQKNYITELYPTLDAYHNAKSYDWQDYIYRTALSHNHHISMTGSQGDLK
;
A
#
# COMPACT_ATOMS: atom_id res chain seq x y z
N LYS A 1 35.59 -47.99 19.44
CA LYS A 1 35.39 -49.13 20.38
C LYS A 1 33.90 -49.37 20.54
N ASN A 2 33.49 -50.60 20.87
CA ASN A 2 32.08 -50.89 21.17
C ASN A 2 31.62 -49.98 22.33
N GLY A 3 30.56 -49.19 22.07
CA GLY A 3 29.99 -48.25 23.05
C GLY A 3 30.30 -46.78 22.81
N ASP A 4 31.23 -46.44 21.91
CA ASP A 4 31.48 -45.06 21.52
C ASP A 4 30.27 -44.47 20.78
N VAL A 5 30.05 -43.17 20.91
CA VAL A 5 28.98 -42.45 20.18
C VAL A 5 29.64 -41.62 19.11
N LEU A 6 29.24 -41.86 17.85
CA LEU A 6 29.59 -41.02 16.73
C LEU A 6 28.55 -39.97 16.56
N GLN A 7 28.95 -38.70 16.56
CA GLN A 7 28.10 -37.56 16.31
C GLN A 7 28.28 -37.06 14.90
N PHE A 8 27.21 -37.03 14.11
CA PHE A 8 27.17 -36.51 12.77
C PHE A 8 26.48 -35.18 12.77
N SER A 9 27.18 -34.15 12.33
CA SER A 9 26.68 -32.79 12.27
C SER A 9 27.00 -32.19 10.91
N PHE A 10 25.96 -31.63 10.27
CA PHE A 10 26.08 -30.91 9.01
C PHE A 10 25.22 -29.67 9.04
N ILE A 11 25.67 -28.58 8.42
CA ILE A 11 24.94 -27.31 8.39
C ILE A 11 23.59 -27.52 7.67
N GLY A 12 22.49 -27.17 8.36
CA GLY A 12 21.13 -27.33 7.82
C GLY A 12 20.46 -28.65 8.18
N TYR A 13 21.13 -29.56 8.91
CA TYR A 13 20.59 -30.85 9.34
C TYR A 13 20.62 -31.01 10.84
N LYS A 14 19.70 -31.83 11.39
CA LYS A 14 19.71 -32.20 12.82
C LYS A 14 20.91 -33.09 13.10
N THR A 15 21.58 -32.80 14.20
CA THR A 15 22.70 -33.62 14.68
C THR A 15 22.19 -35.00 15.09
N GLU A 16 22.73 -36.06 14.47
CA GLU A 16 22.40 -37.44 14.75
C GLU A 16 23.54 -38.09 15.55
N ASN A 17 23.17 -38.81 16.62
CA ASN A 17 24.12 -39.52 17.48
C ASN A 17 23.91 -41.02 17.32
N VAL A 18 24.91 -41.73 16.83
CA VAL A 18 24.85 -43.18 16.60
C VAL A 18 25.84 -43.88 17.50
N LYS A 19 25.38 -44.85 18.26
CA LYS A 19 26.25 -45.69 19.11
C LYS A 19 26.95 -46.74 18.24
N VAL A 20 28.27 -46.83 18.39
CA VAL A 20 29.09 -47.83 17.70
C VAL A 20 28.84 -49.19 18.32
N GLY A 21 28.28 -50.13 17.53
CA GLY A 21 28.14 -51.53 17.85
C GLY A 21 29.17 -52.36 17.09
N ASN A 22 28.80 -53.59 16.76
CA ASN A 22 29.63 -54.52 15.99
C ASN A 22 29.59 -54.29 14.44
N GLN A 23 28.96 -53.21 14.01
CA GLN A 23 28.83 -52.84 12.60
C GLN A 23 30.05 -52.06 12.14
N SER A 24 30.56 -52.39 10.95
CA SER A 24 31.68 -51.72 10.31
C SER A 24 31.25 -50.62 9.31
N LYS A 25 29.94 -50.54 8.97
CA LYS A 25 29.37 -49.58 8.06
C LYS A 25 28.12 -48.97 8.68
N PHE A 26 28.03 -47.65 8.60
CA PHE A 26 26.88 -46.86 9.10
C PHE A 26 26.28 -46.10 7.93
N ASP A 27 25.04 -46.39 7.57
CA ASP A 27 24.26 -45.62 6.63
C ASP A 27 23.36 -44.68 7.43
N ILE A 28 23.63 -43.38 7.37
CA ILE A 28 22.96 -42.37 8.16
C ILE A 28 22.17 -41.45 7.26
N THR A 29 20.86 -41.38 7.48
CA THR A 29 19.96 -40.42 6.83
C THR A 29 19.76 -39.28 7.78
N MET A 30 20.34 -38.11 7.47
CA MET A 30 20.16 -36.91 8.24
C MET A 30 18.85 -36.22 7.87
N THR A 31 18.05 -35.83 8.86
CA THR A 31 16.84 -35.03 8.64
C THR A 31 17.17 -33.56 8.61
N GLU A 32 16.62 -32.83 7.64
CA GLU A 32 16.77 -31.40 7.54
C GLU A 32 16.31 -30.71 8.85
N ASN A 33 17.15 -29.84 9.37
CA ASN A 33 16.79 -29.02 10.52
C ASN A 33 15.96 -27.84 10.03
N THR A 34 14.65 -28.03 9.95
CA THR A 34 13.68 -26.96 9.69
C THR A 34 13.46 -26.03 10.89
N GLN A 35 14.39 -25.96 11.86
CA GLN A 35 14.42 -24.77 12.68
C GLN A 35 14.69 -23.59 11.75
N THR A 36 13.63 -22.93 11.33
CA THR A 36 13.68 -21.58 10.82
C THR A 36 14.62 -20.79 11.72
N LEU A 37 15.81 -20.47 11.24
CA LEU A 37 16.57 -19.36 11.78
C LEU A 37 15.54 -18.25 11.88
N GLU A 38 15.28 -17.76 13.09
CA GLU A 38 14.45 -16.55 13.24
C GLU A 38 15.04 -15.55 12.25
N GLU A 39 14.25 -15.23 11.24
CA GLU A 39 14.63 -14.29 10.22
C GLU A 39 15.06 -13.02 10.94
N VAL A 40 16.35 -12.72 10.91
CA VAL A 40 16.89 -11.54 11.56
C VAL A 40 16.41 -10.37 10.74
N THR A 41 15.20 -9.90 11.05
CA THR A 41 14.64 -8.72 10.42
C THR A 41 15.53 -7.53 10.78
N VAL A 42 16.29 -7.06 9.84
CA VAL A 42 17.05 -5.81 9.93
C VAL A 42 16.20 -4.68 9.39
N VAL A 43 16.24 -3.56 10.08
CA VAL A 43 15.58 -2.33 9.65
C VAL A 43 16.69 -1.35 9.28
N ALA A 44 16.63 -0.81 8.07
CA ALA A 44 17.52 0.25 7.64
C ALA A 44 17.18 1.52 8.42
N VAL A 45 18.04 1.93 9.36
CA VAL A 45 17.84 3.14 10.17
C VAL A 45 18.97 4.10 9.89
N GLY A 46 18.65 5.24 9.26
CA GLY A 46 19.64 6.24 8.87
C GLY A 46 20.59 5.71 7.80
N TYR A 47 21.88 5.70 8.10
CA TYR A 47 22.95 5.26 7.19
C TYR A 47 23.43 3.83 7.46
N GLY A 48 22.68 3.02 8.21
CA GLY A 48 23.09 1.65 8.56
C GLY A 48 21.93 0.73 8.85
N ASP A 49 22.20 -0.57 8.74
CA ASP A 49 21.25 -1.62 9.06
C ASP A 49 21.34 -1.95 10.55
N VAL A 50 20.24 -1.80 11.30
CA VAL A 50 20.17 -2.15 12.72
C VAL A 50 19.17 -3.30 12.89
N ARG A 51 19.51 -4.27 13.74
CA ARG A 51 18.59 -5.36 14.02
C ARG A 51 17.35 -4.80 14.72
N ARG A 52 16.18 -5.19 14.27
CA ARG A 52 14.89 -4.72 14.81
C ARG A 52 14.81 -4.82 16.34
N ARG A 53 15.37 -5.89 16.92
CA ARG A 53 15.40 -6.11 18.38
C ARG A 53 16.26 -5.11 19.14
N ASP A 54 17.21 -4.48 18.45
CA ASP A 54 18.18 -3.52 19.05
C ASP A 54 17.61 -2.09 19.05
N LEU A 55 16.45 -1.89 18.36
CA LEU A 55 15.74 -0.61 18.33
C LEU A 55 14.80 -0.52 19.53
N THR A 56 15.06 0.44 20.41
CA THR A 56 14.29 0.68 21.63
C THR A 56 12.97 1.44 21.38
N GLY A 57 12.76 1.95 20.17
CA GLY A 57 11.58 2.71 19.78
C GLY A 57 10.40 1.84 19.32
N SER A 58 9.18 2.41 19.34
CA SER A 58 7.98 1.75 18.80
C SER A 58 8.02 1.79 17.27
N ILE A 59 8.29 0.65 16.67
CA ILE A 59 8.31 0.46 15.21
C ILE A 59 7.09 -0.35 14.81
N GLY A 60 6.34 0.16 13.84
CA GLY A 60 5.29 -0.59 13.16
C GLY A 60 5.81 -1.16 11.86
N SER A 61 5.77 -2.48 11.69
CA SER A 61 6.13 -3.11 10.41
C SER A 61 4.91 -3.69 9.75
N ALA A 62 4.84 -3.55 8.45
CA ALA A 62 3.81 -4.16 7.63
C ALA A 62 4.33 -5.46 7.01
N ASN A 63 3.54 -6.52 7.10
CA ASN A 63 3.84 -7.77 6.42
C ASN A 63 3.48 -7.63 4.93
N MET A 64 4.48 -7.62 4.07
CA MET A 64 4.28 -7.47 2.62
C MET A 64 3.49 -8.62 2.02
N GLY A 65 3.63 -9.85 2.55
CA GLY A 65 2.83 -10.99 2.11
C GLY A 65 1.33 -10.80 2.28
N ASP A 66 0.91 -10.02 3.27
CA ASP A 66 -0.50 -9.68 3.47
C ASP A 66 -0.93 -8.45 2.68
N LEU A 67 -0.03 -7.49 2.46
CA LEU A 67 -0.31 -6.29 1.68
C LEU A 67 -0.51 -6.59 0.20
N THR A 68 0.29 -7.50 -0.36
CA THR A 68 0.24 -7.86 -1.79
C THR A 68 -0.91 -8.80 -2.16
N LYS A 69 -1.59 -9.41 -1.18
CA LYS A 69 -2.80 -10.24 -1.44
C LYS A 69 -3.94 -9.44 -2.06
N THR A 70 -4.02 -8.15 -1.76
CA THR A 70 -5.02 -7.26 -2.34
C THR A 70 -4.36 -6.46 -3.46
N PRO A 71 -4.83 -6.55 -4.71
CA PRO A 71 -4.28 -5.76 -5.82
C PRO A 71 -4.65 -4.29 -5.62
N VAL A 72 -3.75 -3.53 -5.02
CA VAL A 72 -3.88 -2.09 -4.83
C VAL A 72 -3.03 -1.34 -5.85
N SER A 73 -3.52 -0.19 -6.28
CA SER A 73 -2.79 0.67 -7.20
C SER A 73 -1.69 1.47 -6.50
N ASN A 74 -1.87 1.72 -5.18
CA ASN A 74 -0.94 2.46 -4.35
C ASN A 74 -0.70 1.71 -3.05
N ILE A 75 0.57 1.50 -2.70
CA ILE A 75 0.95 0.81 -1.47
C ILE A 75 0.41 1.50 -0.22
N THR A 76 0.27 2.83 -0.26
CA THR A 76 -0.25 3.62 0.84
C THR A 76 -1.67 3.21 1.22
N GLU A 77 -2.52 2.91 0.23
CA GLU A 77 -3.89 2.40 0.44
C GLU A 77 -3.88 1.12 1.27
N SER A 78 -2.94 0.21 1.00
CA SER A 78 -2.86 -1.06 1.70
C SER A 78 -2.39 -0.97 3.14
N LEU A 79 -1.77 0.14 3.55
CA LEU A 79 -1.31 0.35 4.92
C LEU A 79 -2.45 0.73 5.88
N GLY A 80 -3.58 1.21 5.35
CA GLY A 80 -4.74 1.64 6.14
C GLY A 80 -5.26 0.52 7.05
N GLY A 81 -5.39 0.80 8.35
CA GLY A 81 -5.92 -0.13 9.35
C GLY A 81 -5.00 -1.32 9.70
N ARG A 82 -3.82 -1.45 9.08
CA ARG A 82 -2.89 -2.57 9.32
C ARG A 82 -1.78 -2.25 10.31
N ILE A 83 -1.48 -0.98 10.51
CA ILE A 83 -0.42 -0.56 11.44
C ILE A 83 -1.04 0.34 12.51
N ALA A 84 -0.92 -0.07 13.77
CA ALA A 84 -1.45 0.70 14.89
C ALA A 84 -0.83 2.12 14.95
N GLY A 85 -1.68 3.14 15.13
CA GLY A 85 -1.27 4.54 15.19
C GLY A 85 -0.91 5.16 13.84
N VAL A 86 -1.26 4.51 12.74
CA VAL A 86 -1.15 5.03 11.37
C VAL A 86 -2.54 5.21 10.79
N GLN A 87 -2.88 6.42 10.45
CA GLN A 87 -4.11 6.76 9.77
C GLN A 87 -3.79 7.05 8.30
N VAL A 88 -4.53 6.40 7.42
CA VAL A 88 -4.46 6.62 5.98
C VAL A 88 -5.80 7.18 5.54
N SER A 89 -5.79 8.33 4.90
CA SER A 89 -6.98 8.94 4.32
C SER A 89 -6.75 9.21 2.83
N SER A 90 -7.74 8.88 2.02
CA SER A 90 -7.82 9.36 0.64
C SER A 90 -8.46 10.74 0.64
N GLY A 91 -8.16 11.56 -0.36
CA GLY A 91 -8.88 12.79 -0.63
C GLY A 91 -10.31 12.50 -1.07
N ASP A 92 -10.63 12.80 -2.30
CA ASP A 92 -12.00 12.67 -2.83
C ASP A 92 -12.36 11.24 -3.27
N GLY A 93 -11.44 10.28 -3.15
CA GLY A 93 -11.65 8.87 -3.55
C GLY A 93 -11.63 8.65 -5.06
N GLY A 94 -11.13 9.61 -5.82
CA GLY A 94 -10.96 9.50 -7.26
C GLY A 94 -9.86 8.50 -7.66
N PRO A 95 -9.93 7.95 -8.88
CA PRO A 95 -8.88 7.10 -9.41
C PRO A 95 -7.55 7.87 -9.52
N GLY A 96 -6.52 7.42 -8.83
CA GLY A 96 -5.20 8.09 -8.83
C GLY A 96 -4.99 9.13 -7.73
N ASP A 97 -5.94 9.28 -6.82
CA ASP A 97 -5.80 10.17 -5.67
C ASP A 97 -4.59 9.82 -4.81
N ASN A 98 -4.00 10.87 -4.26
CA ASN A 98 -2.93 10.73 -3.28
C ASN A 98 -3.52 10.36 -1.92
N PHE A 99 -2.93 9.35 -1.30
CA PHE A 99 -3.26 8.98 0.07
C PHE A 99 -2.37 9.75 1.04
N ASN A 100 -3.00 10.34 2.05
CA ASN A 100 -2.31 10.99 3.16
C ASN A 100 -2.08 9.98 4.29
N ILE A 101 -0.83 9.89 4.75
CA ILE A 101 -0.47 9.15 5.95
C ILE A 101 -0.26 10.13 7.08
N VAL A 102 -0.92 9.87 8.21
CA VAL A 102 -0.72 10.60 9.46
C VAL A 102 -0.33 9.59 10.54
N ILE A 103 0.78 9.86 11.22
CA ILE A 103 1.31 8.98 12.27
C ILE A 103 1.03 9.63 13.63
N ARG A 104 0.30 8.90 14.51
CA ARG A 104 -0.09 9.37 15.86
C ARG A 104 -0.90 10.67 15.91
N GLY A 105 -1.59 11.00 14.81
CA GLY A 105 -2.41 12.20 14.70
C GLY A 105 -1.65 13.41 14.13
N ALA A 106 -2.38 14.49 13.89
CA ALA A 106 -1.82 15.70 13.32
C ALA A 106 -0.92 16.42 14.36
N GLY A 107 0.37 16.49 14.06
CA GLY A 107 1.37 17.18 14.90
C GLY A 107 1.37 18.71 14.73
N SER A 108 0.70 19.24 13.71
CA SER A 108 0.64 20.66 13.40
C SER A 108 -0.77 21.08 12.97
N LEU A 109 -1.18 22.27 13.38
CA LEU A 109 -2.46 22.87 12.97
C LEU A 109 -2.34 23.65 11.64
N THR A 110 -1.15 24.13 11.32
CA THR A 110 -0.91 25.00 10.16
C THR A 110 0.16 24.48 9.21
N GLY A 111 0.98 23.53 9.65
CA GLY A 111 2.06 22.93 8.86
C GLY A 111 1.69 21.58 8.28
N SER A 112 2.60 21.03 7.47
CA SER A 112 2.46 19.68 6.93
C SER A 112 2.45 18.65 8.06
N THR A 113 1.53 17.68 7.98
CA THR A 113 1.43 16.53 8.87
C THR A 113 1.99 15.26 8.23
N ALA A 114 2.48 15.37 6.99
CA ALA A 114 3.05 14.24 6.25
C ALA A 114 4.33 13.71 6.93
N PRO A 115 4.51 12.40 7.03
CA PRO A 115 5.75 11.80 7.51
C PRO A 115 6.87 11.97 6.50
N LEU A 116 8.11 11.80 6.95
CA LEU A 116 9.26 11.69 6.07
C LEU A 116 9.30 10.27 5.46
N TYR A 117 9.47 10.19 4.16
CA TYR A 117 9.69 8.92 3.47
C TYR A 117 11.17 8.69 3.26
N VAL A 118 11.63 7.47 3.53
CA VAL A 118 13.01 7.05 3.30
C VAL A 118 12.99 5.77 2.47
N ILE A 119 13.47 5.83 1.25
CA ILE A 119 13.47 4.73 0.30
C ILE A 119 14.91 4.26 0.13
N ASP A 120 15.18 3.01 0.51
CA ASP A 120 16.54 2.41 0.46
C ASP A 120 17.63 3.30 1.11
N GLY A 121 17.27 3.99 2.19
CA GLY A 121 18.17 4.90 2.91
C GLY A 121 18.18 6.34 2.40
N PHE A 122 17.50 6.66 1.30
CA PHE A 122 17.42 8.00 0.75
C PHE A 122 16.14 8.71 1.15
N PRO A 123 16.22 9.89 1.81
CA PRO A 123 15.04 10.68 2.12
C PRO A 123 14.36 11.18 0.85
N SER A 124 13.08 10.94 0.72
CA SER A 124 12.24 11.36 -0.40
C SER A 124 11.05 12.19 0.09
N GLU A 125 10.56 13.08 -0.75
CA GLU A 125 9.33 13.81 -0.48
C GLU A 125 8.10 12.90 -0.69
N SER A 126 6.96 13.31 -0.15
CA SER A 126 5.73 12.51 -0.06
C SER A 126 5.23 11.89 -1.37
N SER A 127 5.61 12.45 -2.51
CA SER A 127 5.26 11.93 -3.84
C SER A 127 6.01 10.65 -4.22
N GLY A 128 7.09 10.31 -3.51
CA GLY A 128 7.97 9.18 -3.89
C GLY A 128 7.34 7.80 -3.78
N LEU A 129 6.41 7.58 -2.84
CA LEU A 129 5.75 6.27 -2.65
C LEU A 129 4.85 5.87 -3.81
N GLY A 130 4.18 6.83 -4.44
CA GLY A 130 3.29 6.56 -5.58
C GLY A 130 4.01 6.06 -6.82
N SER A 131 5.32 6.26 -6.92
CA SER A 131 6.14 5.83 -8.06
C SER A 131 6.72 4.42 -7.91
N ILE A 132 6.66 3.83 -6.71
CA ILE A 132 7.22 2.50 -6.45
C ILE A 132 6.13 1.44 -6.64
N ASN A 133 6.45 0.41 -7.43
CA ASN A 133 5.54 -0.71 -7.57
C ASN A 133 5.47 -1.49 -6.25
N PRO A 134 4.27 -1.76 -5.69
CA PRO A 134 4.12 -2.55 -4.46
C PRO A 134 4.82 -3.91 -4.50
N ASN A 135 4.96 -4.52 -5.67
CA ASN A 135 5.62 -5.81 -5.85
C ASN A 135 7.13 -5.75 -5.69
N ASP A 136 7.74 -4.57 -5.81
CA ASP A 136 9.19 -4.36 -5.65
C ASP A 136 9.59 -4.06 -4.21
N ILE A 137 8.62 -3.91 -3.31
CA ILE A 137 8.85 -3.62 -1.90
C ILE A 137 9.10 -4.92 -1.13
N GLU A 138 10.14 -4.94 -0.33
CA GLU A 138 10.49 -6.02 0.60
C GLU A 138 9.86 -5.80 1.98
N SER A 139 10.03 -4.59 2.53
CA SER A 139 9.46 -4.23 3.83
C SER A 139 9.07 -2.76 3.91
N ILE A 140 8.10 -2.46 4.78
CA ILE A 140 7.74 -1.10 5.16
C ILE A 140 7.78 -1.05 6.69
N ASP A 141 8.64 -0.18 7.21
CA ASP A 141 8.78 0.06 8.62
C ASP A 141 8.44 1.51 8.96
N ILE A 142 7.64 1.71 10.01
CA ILE A 142 7.19 3.04 10.40
C ILE A 142 7.75 3.37 11.78
N LEU A 143 8.63 4.36 11.81
CA LEU A 143 9.19 4.91 13.04
C LEU A 143 8.23 5.96 13.61
N LYS A 144 7.73 5.70 14.80
CA LYS A 144 6.70 6.54 15.44
C LYS A 144 7.25 7.37 16.59
N ASP A 145 8.32 6.91 17.24
CA ASP A 145 8.87 7.54 18.44
C ASP A 145 10.00 8.50 18.11
N ALA A 146 10.11 9.57 18.92
CA ALA A 146 11.13 10.60 18.75
C ALA A 146 12.56 10.03 18.80
N SER A 147 12.81 9.00 19.64
CA SER A 147 14.12 8.34 19.72
C SER A 147 14.50 7.64 18.40
N ALA A 148 13.54 7.00 17.76
CA ALA A 148 13.76 6.32 16.48
C ALA A 148 13.87 7.30 15.30
N THR A 149 13.18 8.44 15.35
CA THR A 149 13.18 9.46 14.31
C THR A 149 14.30 10.49 14.46
N ALA A 150 15.01 10.52 15.60
CA ALA A 150 16.07 11.52 15.91
C ALA A 150 17.18 11.59 14.85
N ILE A 151 17.50 10.47 14.22
CA ILE A 151 18.52 10.38 13.16
C ILE A 151 18.16 11.26 11.95
N TYR A 152 16.85 11.45 11.72
CA TYR A 152 16.34 12.26 10.60
C TYR A 152 16.10 13.73 10.97
N GLY A 153 16.41 14.11 12.23
CA GLY A 153 16.28 15.48 12.74
C GLY A 153 14.83 16.00 12.67
N ALA A 154 14.70 17.31 12.47
CA ALA A 154 13.38 17.99 12.43
C ALA A 154 12.45 17.43 11.32
N ARG A 155 13.00 16.91 10.23
CA ARG A 155 12.22 16.31 9.14
C ARG A 155 11.47 15.04 9.58
N GLY A 156 11.97 14.33 10.59
CA GLY A 156 11.32 13.16 11.16
C GLY A 156 10.26 13.46 12.25
N ALA A 157 9.94 14.72 12.51
CA ALA A 157 9.04 15.10 13.62
C ALA A 157 7.63 14.48 13.50
N ASN A 158 7.11 14.33 12.29
CA ASN A 158 5.80 13.70 12.00
C ASN A 158 5.88 12.16 11.84
N GLY A 159 7.02 11.56 12.19
CA GLY A 159 7.31 10.15 11.96
C GLY A 159 8.06 9.92 10.65
N VAL A 160 8.56 8.70 10.49
CA VAL A 160 9.34 8.29 9.31
C VAL A 160 8.80 6.97 8.79
N VAL A 161 8.55 6.91 7.49
CA VAL A 161 8.18 5.70 6.75
C VAL A 161 9.39 5.22 5.98
N ILE A 162 9.93 4.09 6.37
CA ILE A 162 11.09 3.48 5.72
C ILE A 162 10.58 2.40 4.78
N VAL A 163 10.97 2.49 3.53
CA VAL A 163 10.65 1.51 2.50
C VAL A 163 11.95 0.87 2.04
N THR A 164 12.00 -0.44 2.15
CA THR A 164 13.11 -1.24 1.63
C THR A 164 12.65 -1.98 0.40
N THR A 165 13.37 -1.82 -0.71
CA THR A 165 13.06 -2.54 -1.94
C THR A 165 13.75 -3.89 -2.01
N LYS A 166 13.18 -4.81 -2.78
CA LYS A 166 13.74 -6.15 -2.99
C LYS A 166 15.10 -6.05 -3.67
N LYS A 167 16.10 -6.65 -3.05
CA LYS A 167 17.45 -6.76 -3.61
C LYS A 167 17.63 -8.09 -4.32
N GLY A 168 18.50 -8.13 -5.33
CA GLY A 168 18.87 -9.38 -5.99
C GLY A 168 19.53 -10.33 -5.00
N GLY A 169 18.99 -11.53 -4.84
CA GLY A 169 19.61 -12.62 -4.07
C GLY A 169 20.74 -13.31 -4.84
N ALA A 170 21.72 -13.86 -4.11
CA ALA A 170 22.77 -14.69 -4.73
C ALA A 170 22.13 -15.98 -5.30
N GLY A 171 22.37 -16.28 -6.57
CA GLY A 171 21.86 -17.50 -7.20
C GLY A 171 21.42 -17.32 -8.65
N LYS A 172 20.66 -18.29 -9.15
CA LYS A 172 20.14 -18.22 -10.51
C LYS A 172 19.12 -17.08 -10.64
N PRO A 173 19.10 -16.36 -11.77
CA PRO A 173 18.11 -15.33 -12.01
C PRO A 173 16.68 -15.88 -11.87
N THR A 174 15.86 -15.19 -11.12
CA THR A 174 14.43 -15.51 -10.96
C THR A 174 13.61 -14.46 -11.70
N ILE A 175 12.73 -14.91 -12.58
CA ILE A 175 11.78 -14.06 -13.29
C ILE A 175 10.43 -14.21 -12.62
N THR A 176 9.85 -13.08 -12.23
CA THR A 176 8.52 -13.04 -11.62
C THR A 176 7.59 -12.17 -12.48
N TYR A 177 6.38 -12.68 -12.71
CA TYR A 177 5.32 -11.94 -13.38
C TYR A 177 4.11 -11.81 -12.47
N ASN A 178 3.64 -10.58 -12.29
CA ASN A 178 2.41 -10.26 -11.56
C ASN A 178 1.46 -9.51 -12.49
N GLY A 179 0.25 -10.05 -12.67
CA GLY A 179 -0.79 -9.40 -13.46
C GLY A 179 -2.06 -9.21 -12.65
N SER A 180 -2.69 -8.05 -12.80
CA SER A 180 -3.99 -7.78 -12.18
C SER A 180 -4.91 -7.01 -13.14
N VAL A 181 -6.20 -7.30 -13.03
CA VAL A 181 -7.26 -6.60 -13.76
C VAL A 181 -8.23 -6.03 -12.73
N LYS A 182 -8.57 -4.76 -12.87
CA LYS A 182 -9.48 -4.04 -11.99
C LYS A 182 -10.62 -3.44 -12.83
N VAL A 183 -11.84 -3.65 -12.37
CA VAL A 183 -13.04 -3.03 -12.96
C VAL A 183 -13.53 -1.95 -11.99
N GLY A 184 -13.50 -0.71 -12.43
CA GLY A 184 -14.01 0.44 -11.69
C GLY A 184 -15.44 0.76 -12.12
N LEU A 185 -16.35 0.81 -11.17
CA LEU A 185 -17.76 1.16 -11.37
C LEU A 185 -18.10 2.31 -10.44
N VAL A 186 -18.80 3.32 -10.95
CA VAL A 186 -19.44 4.32 -10.11
C VAL A 186 -20.76 3.71 -9.64
N LYS A 187 -20.91 3.52 -8.33
CA LYS A 187 -22.05 2.80 -7.77
C LYS A 187 -23.14 3.72 -7.24
N ASN A 188 -22.77 4.83 -6.63
CA ASN A 188 -23.68 5.76 -6.00
C ASN A 188 -23.58 7.11 -6.72
N THR A 189 -24.46 7.33 -7.68
CA THR A 189 -24.67 8.63 -8.30
C THR A 189 -25.83 9.33 -7.57
N PRO A 190 -25.72 10.62 -7.22
CA PRO A 190 -26.87 11.36 -6.71
C PRO A 190 -27.92 11.46 -7.80
N GLU A 191 -29.18 11.31 -7.40
CA GLU A 191 -30.29 11.54 -8.33
C GLU A 191 -30.29 13.02 -8.75
N VAL A 192 -30.34 13.28 -10.05
CA VAL A 192 -30.44 14.63 -10.60
C VAL A 192 -31.89 14.94 -10.96
N MET A 193 -32.27 16.19 -10.78
CA MET A 193 -33.61 16.66 -11.13
C MET A 193 -33.82 16.57 -12.64
N ASN A 194 -35.02 16.16 -13.03
CA ASN A 194 -35.47 16.31 -14.38
C ASN A 194 -35.80 17.79 -14.69
N ALA A 195 -36.08 18.10 -15.95
CA ALA A 195 -36.33 19.48 -16.36
C ALA A 195 -37.54 20.12 -15.67
N TYR A 196 -38.59 19.33 -15.43
CA TYR A 196 -39.79 19.80 -14.72
C TYR A 196 -39.50 20.13 -13.28
N ASP A 197 -38.91 19.19 -12.56
CA ASP A 197 -38.55 19.37 -11.12
C ASP A 197 -37.61 20.55 -10.92
N PHE A 198 -36.63 20.73 -11.84
CA PHE A 198 -35.72 21.86 -11.79
C PHE A 198 -36.47 23.19 -11.95
N VAL A 199 -37.38 23.30 -12.94
CA VAL A 199 -38.11 24.54 -13.18
C VAL A 199 -39.08 24.83 -12.04
N MET A 200 -39.70 23.80 -11.45
CA MET A 200 -40.55 23.94 -10.26
C MET A 200 -39.73 24.48 -9.07
N LEU A 201 -38.54 23.95 -8.83
CA LEU A 201 -37.65 24.45 -7.78
C LEU A 201 -37.27 25.92 -8.05
N GLN A 202 -36.97 26.30 -9.30
CA GLN A 202 -36.66 27.68 -9.64
C GLN A 202 -37.86 28.61 -9.41
N GLN A 203 -39.06 28.16 -9.71
CA GLN A 203 -40.28 28.90 -9.40
C GLN A 203 -40.49 29.11 -7.90
N GLU A 204 -40.19 28.10 -7.10
CA GLU A 204 -40.27 28.21 -5.64
C GLU A 204 -39.26 29.20 -5.07
N ILE A 205 -38.03 29.22 -5.60
CA ILE A 205 -36.96 30.11 -5.17
C ILE A 205 -37.18 31.56 -5.64
N MET A 206 -37.53 31.76 -6.89
CA MET A 206 -37.62 33.10 -7.52
C MET A 206 -39.02 33.69 -7.50
N GLY A 207 -40.06 32.87 -7.21
CA GLY A 207 -41.46 33.22 -7.39
C GLY A 207 -41.87 33.22 -8.86
N SER A 208 -43.16 33.52 -9.11
CA SER A 208 -43.73 33.54 -10.47
C SER A 208 -43.58 34.92 -11.15
N GLY A 209 -42.61 35.73 -10.74
CA GLY A 209 -42.37 37.08 -11.21
C GLY A 209 -41.88 37.19 -12.64
N GLU A 210 -41.65 38.39 -13.12
CA GLU A 210 -41.19 38.67 -14.49
C GLU A 210 -39.87 37.96 -14.86
N GLU A 211 -38.98 37.85 -13.89
CA GLU A 211 -37.67 37.20 -14.09
C GLU A 211 -37.83 35.70 -14.34
N PHE A 212 -38.68 35.04 -13.57
CA PHE A 212 -39.01 33.63 -13.79
C PHE A 212 -39.68 33.44 -15.15
N GLN A 213 -40.66 34.27 -15.50
CA GLN A 213 -41.36 34.20 -16.79
C GLN A 213 -40.39 34.35 -17.93
N LYS A 214 -39.50 35.31 -17.86
CA LYS A 214 -38.49 35.58 -18.91
C LYS A 214 -37.51 34.42 -19.11
N ASN A 215 -37.10 33.77 -18.01
CA ASN A 215 -36.04 32.75 -18.06
C ASN A 215 -36.57 31.36 -18.41
N TYR A 216 -37.79 31.03 -17.96
CA TYR A 216 -38.29 29.66 -18.03
C TYR A 216 -39.56 29.50 -18.88
N ILE A 217 -40.38 30.53 -19.07
CA ILE A 217 -41.54 30.47 -19.94
C ILE A 217 -41.11 30.98 -21.32
N THR A 218 -41.03 30.07 -22.26
CA THR A 218 -40.53 30.34 -23.62
C THR A 218 -41.55 29.88 -24.66
N GLU A 219 -41.32 30.22 -25.95
CA GLU A 219 -42.17 29.71 -27.03
C GLU A 219 -42.19 28.19 -27.10
N LEU A 220 -41.08 27.52 -26.72
CA LEU A 220 -40.97 26.07 -26.70
C LEU A 220 -41.67 25.45 -25.51
N TYR A 221 -41.67 26.15 -24.36
CA TYR A 221 -42.26 25.72 -23.09
C TYR A 221 -43.15 26.85 -22.53
N PRO A 222 -44.36 27.04 -23.11
CA PRO A 222 -45.23 28.13 -22.75
C PRO A 222 -45.94 28.00 -21.40
N THR A 223 -45.87 26.81 -20.81
CA THR A 223 -46.41 26.50 -19.49
C THR A 223 -45.44 25.60 -18.74
N LEU A 224 -45.56 25.57 -17.40
CA LEU A 224 -44.81 24.65 -16.57
C LEU A 224 -45.02 23.17 -16.95
N ASP A 225 -46.29 22.80 -17.24
CA ASP A 225 -46.61 21.42 -17.62
C ASP A 225 -45.92 20.98 -18.92
N ALA A 226 -45.57 21.91 -19.81
CA ALA A 226 -44.83 21.61 -21.02
C ALA A 226 -43.42 21.00 -20.73
N TYR A 227 -42.85 21.29 -19.56
CA TYR A 227 -41.58 20.72 -19.13
C TYR A 227 -41.62 19.23 -18.80
N HIS A 228 -42.80 18.62 -18.57
CA HIS A 228 -42.90 17.17 -18.46
C HIS A 228 -42.46 16.43 -19.72
N ASN A 229 -42.61 17.09 -20.88
CA ASN A 229 -42.21 16.53 -22.16
C ASN A 229 -40.84 17.05 -22.62
N ALA A 230 -40.16 17.87 -21.79
CA ALA A 230 -38.83 18.37 -22.10
C ALA A 230 -37.80 17.23 -22.06
N LYS A 231 -36.90 17.23 -23.05
CA LYS A 231 -35.83 16.26 -23.08
C LYS A 231 -34.84 16.55 -21.94
N SER A 232 -34.87 15.71 -20.91
CA SER A 232 -33.92 15.78 -19.83
C SER A 232 -32.71 14.89 -20.14
N TYR A 233 -31.55 15.41 -19.84
CA TYR A 233 -30.29 14.67 -20.03
C TYR A 233 -29.67 14.42 -18.66
N ASP A 234 -29.43 13.16 -18.34
CA ASP A 234 -28.60 12.82 -17.22
C ASP A 234 -27.11 12.91 -17.66
N TRP A 235 -26.49 14.03 -17.30
CA TRP A 235 -25.08 14.27 -17.62
C TRP A 235 -24.15 13.31 -16.92
N GLN A 236 -24.57 12.68 -15.85
CA GLN A 236 -23.76 11.70 -15.15
C GLN A 236 -23.60 10.43 -16.00
N ASP A 237 -24.64 10.00 -16.68
CA ASP A 237 -24.56 8.86 -17.62
C ASP A 237 -23.61 9.11 -18.79
N TYR A 238 -23.43 10.38 -19.17
CA TYR A 238 -22.47 10.75 -20.23
C TYR A 238 -21.03 10.80 -19.73
N ILE A 239 -20.82 11.16 -18.46
CA ILE A 239 -19.49 11.35 -17.88
C ILE A 239 -18.95 10.04 -17.32
N TYR A 240 -19.80 9.28 -16.63
CA TYR A 240 -19.40 8.06 -15.96
C TYR A 240 -19.38 6.88 -16.93
N ARG A 241 -18.35 6.09 -16.82
CA ARG A 241 -18.20 4.85 -17.57
C ARG A 241 -17.57 3.78 -16.70
N THR A 242 -17.86 2.53 -17.00
CA THR A 242 -17.10 1.40 -16.47
C THR A 242 -15.65 1.51 -16.93
N ALA A 243 -14.72 1.62 -15.99
CA ALA A 243 -13.29 1.70 -16.27
C ALA A 243 -12.65 0.33 -16.10
N LEU A 244 -12.00 -0.17 -17.13
CA LEU A 244 -11.17 -1.36 -17.08
C LEU A 244 -9.71 -0.93 -16.96
N SER A 245 -9.06 -1.33 -15.87
CA SER A 245 -7.63 -1.10 -15.65
C SER A 245 -6.92 -2.44 -15.58
N HIS A 246 -5.76 -2.54 -16.19
CA HIS A 246 -4.90 -3.72 -16.07
C HIS A 246 -3.49 -3.27 -15.70
N ASN A 247 -2.83 -4.06 -14.87
CA ASN A 247 -1.46 -3.85 -14.47
C ASN A 247 -0.67 -5.12 -14.75
N HIS A 248 0.48 -4.98 -15.38
CA HIS A 248 1.40 -6.05 -15.68
C HIS A 248 2.78 -5.66 -15.16
N HIS A 249 3.32 -6.47 -14.25
CA HIS A 249 4.63 -6.26 -13.68
C HIS A 249 5.51 -7.48 -13.92
N ILE A 250 6.65 -7.25 -14.55
CA ILE A 250 7.67 -8.28 -14.80
C ILE A 250 8.92 -7.83 -14.07
N SER A 251 9.45 -8.68 -13.19
CA SER A 251 10.71 -8.44 -12.51
C SER A 251 11.68 -9.59 -12.75
N MET A 252 12.95 -9.26 -12.85
CA MET A 252 14.04 -10.20 -12.93
C MET A 252 15.04 -9.86 -11.83
N THR A 253 15.25 -10.79 -10.91
CA THR A 253 16.18 -10.63 -9.80
C THR A 253 17.26 -11.69 -9.86
N GLY A 254 18.50 -11.30 -9.66
CA GLY A 254 19.65 -12.20 -9.62
C GLY A 254 20.90 -11.44 -9.25
N SER A 255 21.90 -12.18 -8.76
CA SER A 255 23.21 -11.62 -8.42
C SER A 255 24.27 -12.64 -8.78
N GLN A 256 25.37 -12.17 -9.35
CA GLN A 256 26.53 -12.98 -9.67
C GLN A 256 27.71 -12.52 -8.83
N GLY A 257 28.14 -13.35 -7.88
CA GLY A 257 29.25 -13.03 -6.97
C GLY A 257 28.92 -11.85 -6.03
N ASP A 258 29.92 -10.98 -5.81
CA ASP A 258 29.81 -9.84 -4.90
C ASP A 258 29.10 -8.60 -5.50
N LEU A 259 28.70 -8.67 -6.75
CA LEU A 259 27.90 -7.63 -7.40
C LEU A 259 26.42 -7.82 -7.02
N LYS A 260 25.92 -6.92 -6.18
CA LYS A 260 24.52 -6.84 -5.76
C LYS A 260 23.80 -5.74 -6.49
#